data_71412a272b24e369b04f4ceb615a9ffb
#
_entry.id   71412a272b24e369b04f4ceb615a9ffb
#
_cell.length_a   1.000
_cell.length_b   1.000
_cell.length_c   1.000
_cell.angle_alpha   90.00
_cell.angle_beta   90.00
_cell.angle_gamma   90.00
#
_symmetry.space_group_name_H-M   'P 1'
#
loop_
_entity.id
_entity.type
_entity.pdbx_description
1 polymer ?
#
loop_
_entity_poly.entity_id
_entity_poly.type
_entity_poly.pdbx_seq_one_letter_code
_entity_poly.pdbx_strand_id
1 'polypeptide(L)'
;MNPDLEVDTDELRRAASALADTAAEVTAGTSQTPPAQQTPRWPTADAASLAAEAARHQLALLGADIDETARRITIAAEAYELADARATTRLRSFR
;
A
#
# COMPACT_ATOMS: atom_id res chain seq x y z
N MET A 1 -26.64 18.10 -8.65
CA MET A 1 -25.33 17.73 -8.07
C MET A 1 -24.40 17.32 -9.20
N ASN A 2 -23.21 17.84 -9.21
CA ASN A 2 -22.24 17.52 -10.25
C ASN A 2 -21.58 16.17 -9.91
N PRO A 3 -21.79 15.11 -10.72
CA PRO A 3 -21.24 13.80 -10.40
C PRO A 3 -19.70 13.77 -10.33
N ASP A 4 -19.04 14.73 -10.99
CA ASP A 4 -17.58 14.82 -10.96
C ASP A 4 -17.03 15.27 -9.60
N LEU A 5 -17.90 15.79 -8.72
CA LEU A 5 -17.51 16.23 -7.38
C LEU A 5 -17.84 15.21 -6.30
N GLU A 6 -18.50 14.10 -6.67
CA GLU A 6 -18.76 13.04 -5.72
C GLU A 6 -17.53 12.15 -5.58
N VAL A 7 -17.06 12.02 -4.34
CA VAL A 7 -16.00 11.08 -4.02
C VAL A 7 -16.64 9.70 -3.83
N ASP A 8 -16.27 8.75 -4.66
CA ASP A 8 -16.74 7.40 -4.52
C ASP A 8 -15.88 6.68 -3.47
N THR A 9 -16.41 6.61 -2.25
CA THR A 9 -15.69 6.00 -1.13
C THR A 9 -15.50 4.50 -1.31
N ASP A 10 -16.39 3.84 -2.05
CA ASP A 10 -16.22 2.42 -2.38
C ASP A 10 -15.01 2.21 -3.29
N GLU A 11 -14.84 3.10 -4.27
CA GLU A 11 -13.65 3.05 -5.12
C GLU A 11 -12.38 3.33 -4.34
N LEU A 12 -12.40 4.29 -3.41
CA LEU A 12 -11.27 4.57 -2.53
C LEU A 12 -10.91 3.35 -1.69
N ARG A 13 -11.90 2.67 -1.14
CA ARG A 13 -11.66 1.46 -0.34
C ARG A 13 -11.11 0.32 -1.19
N ARG A 14 -11.60 0.17 -2.42
CA ARG A 14 -11.06 -0.83 -3.36
C ARG A 14 -9.61 -0.51 -3.72
N ALA A 15 -9.32 0.76 -3.98
CA ALA A 15 -7.96 1.19 -4.28
C ALA A 15 -7.03 0.92 -3.10
N ALA A 16 -7.47 1.23 -1.88
CA ALA A 16 -6.70 0.97 -0.66
C ALA A 16 -6.45 -0.54 -0.48
N SER A 17 -7.46 -1.36 -0.71
CA SER A 17 -7.33 -2.81 -0.62
C SER A 17 -6.36 -3.36 -1.66
N ALA A 18 -6.44 -2.87 -2.90
CA ALA A 18 -5.53 -3.27 -3.97
C ALA A 18 -4.08 -2.87 -3.64
N LEU A 19 -3.89 -1.67 -3.07
CA LEU A 19 -2.56 -1.23 -2.65
C LEU A 19 -2.02 -2.07 -1.50
N ALA A 20 -2.87 -2.42 -0.54
CA ALA A 20 -2.48 -3.29 0.57
C ALA A 20 -2.06 -4.68 0.07
N ASP A 21 -2.79 -5.23 -0.91
CA ASP A 21 -2.44 -6.50 -1.53
C ASP A 21 -1.09 -6.40 -2.27
N THR A 22 -0.87 -5.29 -2.97
CA THR A 22 0.41 -5.03 -3.65
C THR A 22 1.54 -4.93 -2.63
N ALA A 23 1.31 -4.24 -1.51
CA ALA A 23 2.30 -4.14 -0.44
C ALA A 23 2.66 -5.52 0.11
N ALA A 24 1.67 -6.38 0.30
CA ALA A 24 1.87 -7.74 0.78
C ALA A 24 2.70 -8.56 -0.22
N GLU A 25 2.42 -8.42 -1.52
CA GLU A 25 3.20 -9.09 -2.57
C GLU A 25 4.65 -8.61 -2.60
N VAL A 26 4.85 -7.30 -2.50
CA VAL A 26 6.20 -6.72 -2.47
C VAL A 26 6.97 -7.22 -1.25
N THR A 27 6.32 -7.23 -0.09
CA THR A 27 6.93 -7.72 1.15
C THR A 27 7.21 -9.21 1.08
N ALA A 28 6.31 -10.00 0.49
CA ALA A 28 6.52 -11.43 0.29
C ALA A 28 7.75 -11.70 -0.58
N GLY A 29 8.02 -10.80 -1.54
CA GLY A 29 9.22 -10.89 -2.35
C GLY A 29 10.52 -10.81 -1.54
N THR A 30 10.48 -10.16 -0.37
CA THR A 30 11.66 -10.06 0.50
C THR A 30 12.05 -11.40 1.13
N SER A 31 11.10 -12.32 1.27
CA SER A 31 11.36 -13.64 1.86
C SER A 31 11.81 -14.67 0.83
N GLN A 32 11.71 -14.34 -0.46
CA GLN A 32 12.24 -15.22 -1.51
C GLN A 32 13.75 -15.02 -1.58
N THR A 33 14.45 -15.98 -0.99
CA THR A 33 15.90 -16.03 -1.13
C THR A 33 16.19 -16.56 -2.53
N PRO A 34 16.92 -15.83 -3.38
CA PRO A 34 17.40 -16.40 -4.62
C PRO A 34 18.16 -17.67 -4.30
N PRO A 35 18.02 -18.74 -5.10
CA PRO A 35 18.74 -19.97 -4.79
C PRO A 35 20.21 -19.62 -4.62
N ALA A 36 20.74 -19.90 -3.44
CA ALA A 36 22.14 -19.69 -3.18
C ALA A 36 22.90 -20.55 -4.19
N GLN A 37 23.43 -19.93 -5.19
CA GLN A 37 24.38 -20.61 -6.05
C GLN A 37 25.57 -20.93 -5.19
N GLN A 38 25.77 -22.19 -4.95
CA GLN A 38 26.93 -22.64 -4.24
C GLN A 38 28.16 -22.43 -5.14
N THR A 39 28.53 -21.18 -5.28
CA THR A 39 29.79 -20.82 -5.91
C THR A 39 30.83 -20.64 -4.81
N PRO A 40 32.08 -21.05 -5.06
CA PRO A 40 33.14 -20.79 -4.09
C PRO A 40 33.19 -19.30 -3.77
N ARG A 41 33.57 -18.99 -2.51
CA ARG A 41 33.62 -17.61 -2.01
C ARG A 41 34.57 -16.74 -2.82
N TRP A 42 34.06 -16.16 -3.86
CA TRP A 42 34.76 -15.17 -4.63
C TRP A 42 34.27 -13.77 -4.18
N PRO A 43 35.06 -12.71 -4.29
CA PRO A 43 34.61 -11.36 -4.00
C PRO A 43 33.32 -10.98 -4.71
N THR A 44 33.09 -11.56 -5.90
CA THR A 44 31.86 -11.35 -6.68
C THR A 44 30.64 -11.97 -6.01
N ALA A 45 30.80 -13.10 -5.29
CA ALA A 45 29.71 -13.73 -4.54
C ALA A 45 29.30 -12.87 -3.35
N ASP A 46 30.28 -12.30 -2.64
CA ASP A 46 30.00 -11.39 -1.52
C ASP A 46 29.31 -10.11 -2.00
N ALA A 47 29.74 -9.58 -3.14
CA ALA A 47 29.09 -8.41 -3.74
C ALA A 47 27.66 -8.71 -4.16
N ALA A 48 27.41 -9.91 -4.73
CA ALA A 48 26.07 -10.34 -5.10
C ALA A 48 25.17 -10.52 -3.88
N SER A 49 25.71 -11.06 -2.78
CA SER A 49 24.99 -11.20 -1.52
C SER A 49 24.59 -9.85 -0.93
N LEU A 50 25.53 -8.90 -0.94
CA LEU A 50 25.26 -7.53 -0.46
C LEU A 50 24.20 -6.84 -1.31
N ALA A 51 24.27 -7.02 -2.63
CA ALA A 51 23.28 -6.47 -3.55
C ALA A 51 21.89 -7.06 -3.31
N ALA A 52 21.81 -8.37 -3.06
CA ALA A 52 20.56 -9.06 -2.76
C ALA A 52 19.97 -8.56 -1.44
N GLU A 53 20.79 -8.37 -0.42
CA GLU A 53 20.33 -7.82 0.87
C GLU A 53 19.83 -6.39 0.71
N ALA A 54 20.55 -5.56 -0.05
CA ALA A 54 20.13 -4.19 -0.32
C ALA A 54 18.81 -4.17 -1.07
N ALA A 55 18.63 -5.04 -2.06
CA ALA A 55 17.38 -5.15 -2.81
C ALA A 55 16.22 -5.56 -1.90
N ARG A 56 16.43 -6.54 -1.02
CA ARG A 56 15.40 -6.94 -0.05
C ARG A 56 15.03 -5.81 0.89
N HIS A 57 16.02 -5.06 1.34
CA HIS A 57 15.79 -3.90 2.21
C HIS A 57 14.95 -2.84 1.50
N GLN A 58 15.29 -2.53 0.23
CA GLN A 58 14.53 -1.58 -0.56
C GLN A 58 13.10 -2.05 -0.81
N LEU A 59 12.90 -3.34 -1.07
CA LEU A 59 11.56 -3.90 -1.26
C LEU A 59 10.74 -3.82 0.04
N ALA A 60 11.36 -4.06 1.18
CA ALA A 60 10.68 -3.92 2.46
C ALA A 60 10.24 -2.48 2.72
N LEU A 61 11.10 -1.49 2.40
CA LEU A 61 10.76 -0.08 2.54
C LEU A 61 9.63 0.30 1.57
N LEU A 62 9.69 -0.18 0.34
CA LEU A 62 8.65 0.10 -0.65
C LEU A 62 7.32 -0.50 -0.21
N GLY A 63 7.32 -1.74 0.27
CA GLY A 63 6.12 -2.38 0.79
C GLY A 63 5.50 -1.60 1.95
N ALA A 64 6.34 -1.10 2.87
CA ALA A 64 5.87 -0.29 3.99
C ALA A 64 5.26 1.03 3.52
N ASP A 65 5.86 1.68 2.53
CA ASP A 65 5.34 2.93 1.96
C ASP A 65 4.00 2.71 1.27
N ILE A 66 3.86 1.63 0.51
CA ILE A 66 2.60 1.30 -0.16
C ILE A 66 1.51 1.02 0.88
N ASP A 67 1.84 0.28 1.93
CA ASP A 67 0.91 -0.04 3.00
C ASP A 67 0.43 1.22 3.73
N GLU A 68 1.35 2.15 4.00
CA GLU A 68 1.03 3.44 4.61
C GLU A 68 0.10 4.26 3.72
N THR A 69 0.36 4.27 2.40
CA THR A 69 -0.51 4.95 1.44
C THR A 69 -1.90 4.34 1.45
N ALA A 70 -2.00 3.02 1.48
CA ALA A 70 -3.29 2.32 1.56
C ALA A 70 -4.07 2.72 2.81
N ARG A 71 -3.39 2.81 3.95
CA ARG A 71 -4.01 3.25 5.20
C ARG A 71 -4.54 4.66 5.12
N ARG A 72 -3.76 5.57 4.53
CA ARG A 72 -4.17 6.97 4.36
C ARG A 72 -5.39 7.09 3.46
N ILE A 73 -5.47 6.28 2.40
CA ILE A 73 -6.64 6.26 1.52
C ILE A 73 -7.87 5.77 2.28
N THR A 74 -7.73 4.74 3.09
CA THR A 74 -8.83 4.23 3.93
C THR A 74 -9.32 5.29 4.92
N ILE A 75 -8.40 5.99 5.58
CA ILE A 75 -8.72 7.06 6.50
C ILE A 75 -9.47 8.19 5.78
N ALA A 76 -9.01 8.55 4.57
CA ALA A 76 -9.68 9.56 3.75
C ALA A 76 -11.10 9.12 3.38
N ALA A 77 -11.29 7.85 3.00
CA ALA A 77 -12.61 7.32 2.67
C ALA A 77 -13.54 7.39 3.88
N GLU A 78 -13.05 7.04 5.07
CA GLU A 78 -13.82 7.13 6.32
C GLU A 78 -14.20 8.57 6.63
N ALA A 79 -13.30 9.52 6.41
CA ALA A 79 -13.56 10.93 6.64
C ALA A 79 -14.64 11.46 5.70
N TYR A 80 -14.62 11.07 4.42
CA TYR A 80 -15.65 11.45 3.47
C TYR A 80 -17.00 10.84 3.83
N GLU A 81 -17.02 9.58 4.24
CA GLU A 81 -18.26 8.92 4.66
C GLU A 81 -18.87 9.60 5.89
N LEU A 82 -18.04 10.00 6.84
CA LEU A 82 -18.48 10.71 8.05
C LEU A 82 -19.02 12.09 7.70
N ALA A 83 -18.33 12.82 6.83
CA ALA A 83 -18.78 14.13 6.38
C ALA A 83 -20.13 14.05 5.66
N ASP A 84 -20.27 13.02 4.82
CA ASP A 84 -21.50 12.78 4.07
C ASP A 84 -22.68 12.45 5.01
N ALA A 85 -22.41 11.62 6.01
CA ALA A 85 -23.42 11.29 7.03
C ALA A 85 -23.85 12.51 7.83
N ARG A 86 -22.92 13.39 8.18
CA ARG A 86 -23.23 14.64 8.89
C ARG A 86 -24.04 15.59 8.03
N ALA A 87 -23.69 15.70 6.75
CA ALA A 87 -24.43 16.53 5.81
C ALA A 87 -25.87 16.03 5.67
N THR A 88 -26.05 14.73 5.55
CA THR A 88 -27.37 14.10 5.46
C THR A 88 -28.20 14.40 6.72
N THR A 89 -27.59 14.27 7.89
CA THR A 89 -28.25 14.55 9.16
C THR A 89 -28.69 16.01 9.25
N ARG A 90 -27.84 16.95 8.83
CA ARG A 90 -28.17 18.37 8.79
C ARG A 90 -29.35 18.65 7.88
N LEU A 91 -29.36 18.07 6.70
CA LEU A 91 -30.44 18.25 5.76
C LEU A 91 -31.77 17.74 6.32
N ARG A 92 -31.76 16.63 7.02
CA ARG A 92 -32.94 16.08 7.69
C ARG A 92 -33.44 16.98 8.80
N SER A 93 -32.57 17.65 9.52
CA SER A 93 -32.95 18.52 10.63
C SER A 93 -33.59 19.82 10.19
N PHE A 94 -33.47 20.19 8.91
CA PHE A 94 -34.10 21.36 8.35
C PHE A 94 -35.53 21.15 7.84
N ARG A 95 -36.08 19.97 7.97
CA ARG A 95 -37.46 19.68 7.58
C ARG A 95 -38.43 19.82 8.73
#